data_ebb24e75c454d3f985b3c8d30f9abbd8
#
_entry.id   ebb24e75c454d3f985b3c8d30f9abbd8
#
_cell.length_a   1.000
_cell.length_b   1.000
_cell.length_c   1.000
_cell.angle_alpha   90.00
_cell.angle_beta   90.00
_cell.angle_gamma   90.00
#
_symmetry.space_group_name_H-M   'P 1'
#
loop_
_entity.id
_entity.type
_entity.pdbx_description
1 polymer ?
#
loop_
_entity_poly.entity_id
_entity_poly.type
_entity_poly.pdbx_seq_one_letter_code
_entity_poly.pdbx_strand_id
1 'polypeptide(L)'
;MATEILMPALSPTMEEGTLAKWLVKEGDTVSSGDIIAEIETDKATMEFEAVDEGVIGKILIAEGTENVKVNTPIAVLVEEGETVSDTPTAAPVAAAPAPVAAAMVAAVAAPAAPVVDNTPDWPEGTPVKQQTVREALRDAMAEEMRRDETVYLMGEEVAEYQGAYKISQGMLDEFGPKRVIDTPITEHGFAGIAVGSAFAGLRPIVEFMTFNFAMQAIDHIINSAAKTLYMSGGQMGAPMVFRGPNGAAARVGAQHSQDYAAWYAQVPGLKVVMPYSASDYKGLMKTAIRDDNPVIFLENEILYGRTFDVPDMDDFTVPFGKARVWRQGTDVTIVSFGIGMQYALEAADKLAADGISAEVIDLRTLRPIDYDTVIASVMKTNRCVTVEEGWPMGSIGNHLSATIMERAFDYLDAPVINCTGKDVPMPYAANLEKHALVTTDEVIAAVKKVTYR
;
A
#
# COMPACT_ATOMS: atom_id res chain seq x y z
N MET A 1 -37.75 -20.54 8.80
CA MET A 1 -38.06 -19.28 8.03
C MET A 1 -37.86 -19.54 6.54
N ALA A 2 -38.78 -19.07 5.70
CA ALA A 2 -38.63 -19.25 4.26
C ALA A 2 -37.46 -18.39 3.71
N THR A 3 -36.53 -19.00 2.99
CA THR A 3 -35.39 -18.34 2.38
C THR A 3 -35.60 -18.30 0.86
N GLU A 4 -35.43 -17.14 0.24
CA GLU A 4 -35.57 -17.00 -1.21
C GLU A 4 -34.27 -17.41 -1.92
N ILE A 5 -34.39 -18.26 -2.95
CA ILE A 5 -33.32 -18.54 -3.90
C ILE A 5 -33.43 -17.50 -5.01
N LEU A 6 -32.36 -16.73 -5.19
CA LEU A 6 -32.30 -15.66 -6.18
C LEU A 6 -31.57 -16.08 -7.46
N MET A 7 -31.94 -15.51 -8.59
CA MET A 7 -31.21 -15.66 -9.86
C MET A 7 -29.76 -15.21 -9.72
N PRO A 8 -28.77 -16.10 -9.84
CA PRO A 8 -27.38 -15.77 -9.62
C PRO A 8 -26.76 -14.95 -10.78
N ALA A 9 -25.73 -14.18 -10.44
CA ALA A 9 -24.84 -13.60 -11.45
C ALA A 9 -23.71 -14.60 -11.75
N LEU A 10 -23.83 -15.40 -12.80
CA LEU A 10 -22.85 -16.41 -13.19
C LEU A 10 -21.66 -15.84 -14.00
N SER A 11 -21.69 -14.56 -14.34
CA SER A 11 -20.56 -13.81 -14.90
C SER A 11 -20.56 -12.37 -14.40
N PRO A 12 -19.39 -11.67 -14.35
CA PRO A 12 -19.30 -10.29 -13.86
C PRO A 12 -20.14 -9.27 -14.66
N THR A 13 -20.55 -9.61 -15.88
CA THR A 13 -21.31 -8.75 -16.78
C THR A 13 -22.76 -9.22 -16.99
N MET A 14 -23.19 -10.26 -16.27
CA MET A 14 -24.54 -10.82 -16.41
C MET A 14 -25.57 -9.94 -15.70
N GLU A 15 -26.51 -9.36 -16.44
CA GLU A 15 -27.64 -8.60 -15.90
C GLU A 15 -28.93 -9.43 -15.88
N GLU A 16 -29.06 -10.38 -16.82
CA GLU A 16 -30.18 -11.28 -16.97
C GLU A 16 -29.75 -12.63 -17.58
N GLY A 17 -30.54 -13.69 -17.41
CA GLY A 17 -30.27 -15.02 -17.97
C GLY A 17 -31.57 -15.79 -18.22
N THR A 18 -31.43 -16.95 -18.84
CA THR A 18 -32.56 -17.89 -19.07
C THR A 18 -32.46 -19.03 -18.06
N LEU A 19 -33.54 -19.30 -17.33
CA LEU A 19 -33.62 -20.49 -16.48
C LEU A 19 -33.93 -21.68 -17.35
N ALA A 20 -32.88 -22.34 -17.87
CA ALA A 20 -33.00 -23.37 -18.91
C ALA A 20 -33.73 -24.62 -18.39
N LYS A 21 -33.38 -25.05 -17.15
CA LYS A 21 -33.95 -26.28 -16.59
C LYS A 21 -33.87 -26.30 -15.07
N TRP A 22 -34.92 -26.84 -14.42
CA TRP A 22 -34.87 -27.24 -13.01
C TRP A 22 -34.44 -28.70 -12.89
N LEU A 23 -33.46 -28.97 -11.98
CA LEU A 23 -33.00 -30.32 -11.65
C LEU A 23 -33.65 -30.88 -10.39
N VAL A 24 -34.41 -30.03 -9.70
CA VAL A 24 -35.20 -30.34 -8.47
C VAL A 24 -36.66 -29.98 -8.66
N LYS A 25 -37.52 -30.51 -7.78
CA LYS A 25 -38.97 -30.25 -7.78
C LYS A 25 -39.39 -29.71 -6.40
N GLU A 26 -40.58 -29.09 -6.37
CA GLU A 26 -41.19 -28.71 -5.11
C GLU A 26 -41.39 -29.96 -4.18
N GLY A 27 -40.89 -29.84 -2.99
CA GLY A 27 -40.85 -30.92 -1.98
C GLY A 27 -39.52 -31.69 -1.92
N ASP A 28 -38.61 -31.46 -2.83
CA ASP A 28 -37.28 -32.10 -2.77
C ASP A 28 -36.39 -31.41 -1.68
N THR A 29 -35.66 -32.23 -0.91
CA THR A 29 -34.68 -31.75 0.02
C THR A 29 -33.37 -31.53 -0.70
N VAL A 30 -32.74 -30.35 -0.46
CA VAL A 30 -31.45 -29.96 -1.03
C VAL A 30 -30.47 -29.62 0.07
N SER A 31 -29.21 -29.94 -0.16
CA SER A 31 -28.07 -29.57 0.68
C SER A 31 -27.20 -28.52 -0.02
N SER A 32 -26.43 -27.77 0.74
CA SER A 32 -25.48 -26.82 0.18
C SER A 32 -24.50 -27.53 -0.77
N GLY A 33 -24.41 -27.03 -2.02
CA GLY A 33 -23.60 -27.63 -3.09
C GLY A 33 -24.36 -28.57 -4.02
N ASP A 34 -25.65 -28.89 -3.77
CA ASP A 34 -26.46 -29.67 -4.71
C ASP A 34 -26.81 -28.83 -5.94
N ILE A 35 -26.70 -29.41 -7.13
CA ILE A 35 -27.06 -28.73 -8.38
C ILE A 35 -28.59 -28.70 -8.47
N ILE A 36 -29.17 -27.49 -8.50
CA ILE A 36 -30.64 -27.29 -8.46
C ILE A 36 -31.22 -26.81 -9.80
N ALA A 37 -30.42 -26.13 -10.63
CA ALA A 37 -30.88 -25.63 -11.92
C ALA A 37 -29.75 -25.52 -12.96
N GLU A 38 -30.11 -25.44 -14.22
CA GLU A 38 -29.25 -25.04 -15.33
C GLU A 38 -29.69 -23.65 -15.81
N ILE A 39 -28.73 -22.72 -15.88
CA ILE A 39 -28.98 -21.34 -16.30
C ILE A 39 -28.17 -21.07 -17.57
N GLU A 40 -28.84 -20.61 -18.62
CA GLU A 40 -28.20 -20.19 -19.86
C GLU A 40 -27.88 -18.69 -19.82
N THR A 41 -26.63 -18.38 -20.11
CA THR A 41 -26.09 -17.01 -20.20
C THR A 41 -25.76 -16.70 -21.66
N ASP A 42 -25.33 -15.49 -21.95
CA ASP A 42 -24.85 -15.07 -23.28
C ASP A 42 -23.63 -15.87 -23.81
N LYS A 43 -22.98 -16.66 -22.94
CA LYS A 43 -21.74 -17.39 -23.24
C LYS A 43 -21.86 -18.91 -23.13
N ALA A 44 -22.62 -19.42 -22.20
CA ALA A 44 -22.77 -20.87 -21.96
C ALA A 44 -23.94 -21.18 -21.04
N THR A 45 -24.41 -22.44 -21.05
CA THR A 45 -25.28 -22.99 -20.01
C THR A 45 -24.38 -23.41 -18.80
N MET A 46 -24.74 -22.98 -17.61
CA MET A 46 -24.03 -23.23 -16.39
C MET A 46 -24.91 -23.88 -15.32
N GLU A 47 -24.36 -24.81 -14.58
CA GLU A 47 -25.02 -25.42 -13.42
C GLU A 47 -25.06 -24.42 -12.23
N PHE A 48 -26.21 -24.38 -11.55
CA PHE A 48 -26.43 -23.55 -10.38
C PHE A 48 -26.64 -24.43 -9.16
N GLU A 49 -25.81 -24.22 -8.16
CA GLU A 49 -25.77 -25.00 -6.91
C GLU A 49 -26.55 -24.28 -5.79
N ALA A 50 -27.20 -25.05 -4.93
CA ALA A 50 -27.84 -24.53 -3.72
C ALA A 50 -26.78 -23.97 -2.75
N VAL A 51 -26.98 -22.75 -2.28
CA VAL A 51 -26.12 -22.12 -1.27
C VAL A 51 -26.53 -22.57 0.14
N ASP A 52 -27.84 -22.69 0.37
CA ASP A 52 -28.44 -23.06 1.64
C ASP A 52 -29.07 -24.46 1.57
N GLU A 53 -29.22 -25.10 2.72
CA GLU A 53 -29.90 -26.39 2.87
C GLU A 53 -31.40 -26.20 3.27
N GLY A 54 -32.28 -27.09 2.80
CA GLY A 54 -33.70 -27.02 3.08
C GLY A 54 -34.55 -27.84 2.14
N VAL A 55 -35.87 -27.60 2.13
CA VAL A 55 -36.81 -28.21 1.21
C VAL A 55 -37.24 -27.15 0.18
N ILE A 56 -37.29 -27.50 -1.10
CA ILE A 56 -37.85 -26.63 -2.13
C ILE A 56 -39.34 -26.44 -1.92
N GLY A 57 -39.72 -25.32 -1.31
CA GLY A 57 -41.12 -25.06 -0.93
C GLY A 57 -41.96 -24.62 -2.11
N LYS A 58 -41.45 -23.76 -2.99
CA LYS A 58 -42.17 -23.27 -4.17
C LYS A 58 -41.17 -22.83 -5.24
N ILE A 59 -41.44 -23.19 -6.48
CA ILE A 59 -40.77 -22.69 -7.67
C ILE A 59 -41.53 -21.47 -8.19
N LEU A 60 -40.87 -20.30 -8.24
CA LEU A 60 -41.50 -19.04 -8.63
C LEU A 60 -41.34 -18.72 -10.12
N ILE A 61 -40.28 -19.20 -10.74
CA ILE A 61 -39.95 -19.00 -12.15
C ILE A 61 -39.96 -20.37 -12.85
N ALA A 62 -40.76 -20.49 -13.91
CA ALA A 62 -40.90 -21.74 -14.66
C ALA A 62 -39.65 -22.03 -15.51
N GLU A 63 -39.38 -23.30 -15.76
CA GLU A 63 -38.35 -23.77 -16.70
C GLU A 63 -38.58 -23.16 -18.09
N GLY A 64 -37.52 -22.77 -18.77
CA GLY A 64 -37.54 -22.11 -20.08
C GLY A 64 -37.86 -20.61 -20.05
N THR A 65 -37.92 -19.96 -18.86
CA THR A 65 -38.20 -18.52 -18.76
C THR A 65 -36.94 -17.73 -19.15
N GLU A 66 -37.05 -16.90 -20.17
CA GLU A 66 -35.98 -16.04 -20.67
C GLU A 66 -35.98 -14.67 -19.97
N ASN A 67 -34.82 -13.97 -20.00
CA ASN A 67 -34.61 -12.60 -19.50
C ASN A 67 -34.97 -12.44 -18.01
N VAL A 68 -34.67 -13.44 -17.19
CA VAL A 68 -34.80 -13.36 -15.74
C VAL A 68 -33.64 -12.53 -15.20
N LYS A 69 -33.96 -11.40 -14.57
CA LYS A 69 -32.94 -10.49 -14.03
C LYS A 69 -32.22 -11.11 -12.85
N VAL A 70 -30.93 -10.85 -12.72
CA VAL A 70 -30.11 -11.19 -11.55
C VAL A 70 -30.76 -10.63 -10.29
N ASN A 71 -30.73 -11.40 -9.20
CA ASN A 71 -31.39 -11.15 -7.92
C ASN A 71 -32.95 -11.23 -7.93
N THR A 72 -33.54 -11.72 -8.98
CA THR A 72 -34.97 -12.04 -8.96
C THR A 72 -35.21 -13.34 -8.20
N PRO A 73 -36.18 -13.41 -7.26
CA PRO A 73 -36.53 -14.67 -6.58
C PRO A 73 -37.02 -15.72 -7.59
N ILE A 74 -36.36 -16.87 -7.66
CA ILE A 74 -36.64 -17.97 -8.59
C ILE A 74 -37.29 -19.19 -7.92
N ALA A 75 -36.99 -19.40 -6.63
CA ALA A 75 -37.62 -20.41 -5.79
C ALA A 75 -37.58 -20.01 -4.31
N VAL A 76 -38.29 -20.74 -3.45
CA VAL A 76 -38.31 -20.55 -2.01
C VAL A 76 -37.91 -21.85 -1.31
N LEU A 77 -36.92 -21.78 -0.41
CA LEU A 77 -36.58 -22.85 0.52
C LEU A 77 -37.35 -22.70 1.83
N VAL A 78 -37.81 -23.82 2.37
CA VAL A 78 -38.45 -23.90 3.69
C VAL A 78 -37.78 -24.95 4.56
N GLU A 79 -37.92 -24.82 5.89
CA GLU A 79 -37.46 -25.86 6.81
C GLU A 79 -38.39 -27.08 6.77
N GLU A 80 -37.87 -28.26 7.13
CA GLU A 80 -38.65 -29.52 7.09
C GLU A 80 -39.89 -29.42 7.98
N GLY A 81 -41.09 -29.46 7.34
CA GLY A 81 -42.38 -29.37 8.02
C GLY A 81 -43.12 -28.03 7.96
N GLU A 82 -42.50 -26.99 7.31
CA GLU A 82 -43.18 -25.70 7.06
C GLU A 82 -43.88 -25.73 5.69
N THR A 83 -45.10 -25.14 5.63
CA THR A 83 -45.84 -24.93 4.39
C THR A 83 -45.82 -23.47 3.98
N VAL A 84 -45.61 -23.19 2.69
CA VAL A 84 -45.62 -21.83 2.14
C VAL A 84 -47.04 -21.26 2.22
N SER A 85 -47.25 -20.18 2.99
CA SER A 85 -48.49 -19.41 2.97
C SER A 85 -48.63 -18.68 1.63
N ASP A 86 -49.72 -18.94 0.93
CA ASP A 86 -50.07 -18.20 -0.29
C ASP A 86 -50.40 -16.73 0.01
N THR A 87 -49.44 -15.88 -0.02
CA THR A 87 -49.67 -14.43 -0.15
C THR A 87 -48.66 -13.86 -1.09
N PRO A 88 -49.00 -13.68 -2.39
CA PRO A 88 -48.14 -12.91 -3.29
C PRO A 88 -48.32 -11.43 -3.00
N THR A 89 -47.41 -10.81 -2.40
CA THR A 89 -47.34 -9.34 -2.36
C THR A 89 -46.78 -8.90 -3.73
N ALA A 90 -47.65 -8.85 -4.74
CA ALA A 90 -47.34 -8.16 -5.97
C ALA A 90 -47.17 -6.65 -5.64
N ALA A 91 -45.99 -6.12 -5.74
CA ALA A 91 -45.78 -4.69 -5.82
C ALA A 91 -46.44 -4.17 -7.10
N PRO A 92 -47.18 -3.05 -7.05
CA PRO A 92 -47.86 -2.53 -8.22
C PRO A 92 -46.88 -2.11 -9.30
N VAL A 93 -47.06 -2.62 -10.49
CA VAL A 93 -46.42 -2.14 -11.72
C VAL A 93 -46.80 -0.66 -11.86
N ALA A 94 -45.88 0.24 -11.66
CA ALA A 94 -46.03 1.66 -11.89
C ALA A 94 -46.28 1.88 -13.41
N ALA A 95 -47.40 2.50 -13.74
CA ALA A 95 -47.71 2.92 -15.08
C ALA A 95 -46.59 3.80 -15.68
N ALA A 96 -46.30 3.60 -16.96
CA ALA A 96 -45.31 4.36 -17.70
C ALA A 96 -45.53 5.88 -17.50
N PRO A 97 -44.53 6.66 -17.13
CA PRO A 97 -44.68 8.11 -17.01
C PRO A 97 -44.83 8.72 -18.40
N ALA A 98 -45.78 9.64 -18.51
CA ALA A 98 -45.93 10.55 -19.66
C ALA A 98 -44.62 11.35 -19.87
N PRO A 99 -44.33 11.85 -21.09
CA PRO A 99 -43.09 12.55 -21.37
C PRO A 99 -42.99 13.80 -20.51
N VAL A 100 -42.13 13.77 -19.54
CA VAL A 100 -41.77 14.95 -18.71
C VAL A 100 -40.91 15.86 -19.59
N ALA A 101 -41.37 17.10 -19.75
CA ALA A 101 -40.57 18.16 -20.37
C ALA A 101 -39.19 18.20 -19.72
N ALA A 102 -38.16 18.31 -20.56
CA ALA A 102 -36.77 18.40 -20.12
C ALA A 102 -36.59 19.55 -19.11
N ALA A 103 -36.65 19.19 -17.85
CA ALA A 103 -36.11 20.06 -16.80
C ALA A 103 -34.61 20.16 -17.05
N MET A 104 -34.10 21.35 -17.30
CA MET A 104 -32.68 21.64 -17.32
C MET A 104 -32.08 21.09 -16.03
N VAL A 105 -31.27 20.03 -16.15
CA VAL A 105 -30.44 19.53 -15.05
C VAL A 105 -29.52 20.69 -14.70
N ALA A 106 -29.77 21.34 -13.57
CA ALA A 106 -28.82 22.29 -13.03
C ALA A 106 -27.48 21.55 -12.96
N ALA A 107 -26.47 22.08 -13.63
CA ALA A 107 -25.14 21.52 -13.59
C ALA A 107 -24.75 21.37 -12.11
N VAL A 108 -24.64 20.15 -11.65
CA VAL A 108 -24.04 19.87 -10.35
C VAL A 108 -22.65 20.47 -10.45
N ALA A 109 -22.38 21.49 -9.64
CA ALA A 109 -21.04 22.10 -9.57
C ALA A 109 -20.05 20.95 -9.38
N ALA A 110 -19.06 20.84 -10.28
CA ALA A 110 -18.00 19.88 -10.12
C ALA A 110 -17.43 20.02 -8.71
N PRO A 111 -17.16 18.90 -7.98
CA PRO A 111 -16.54 18.98 -6.68
C PRO A 111 -15.30 19.87 -6.79
N ALA A 112 -15.12 20.80 -5.85
CA ALA A 112 -13.95 21.65 -5.83
C ALA A 112 -12.69 20.78 -5.92
N ALA A 113 -11.77 21.14 -6.81
CA ALA A 113 -10.53 20.39 -6.96
C ALA A 113 -9.85 20.29 -5.58
N PRO A 114 -9.36 19.12 -5.19
CA PRO A 114 -8.70 18.94 -3.91
C PRO A 114 -7.49 19.88 -3.84
N VAL A 115 -7.31 20.53 -2.68
CA VAL A 115 -6.18 21.44 -2.44
C VAL A 115 -5.01 20.63 -1.93
N VAL A 116 -3.83 20.81 -2.52
CA VAL A 116 -2.59 20.16 -2.05
C VAL A 116 -2.28 20.64 -0.63
N ASP A 117 -2.15 19.71 0.33
CA ASP A 117 -1.77 20.04 1.71
C ASP A 117 -0.27 20.37 1.76
N ASN A 118 0.03 21.65 1.94
CA ASN A 118 1.39 22.16 2.11
C ASN A 118 1.71 22.52 3.58
N THR A 119 0.93 22.01 4.53
CA THR A 119 1.17 22.27 5.95
C THR A 119 2.56 21.76 6.34
N PRO A 120 3.44 22.60 6.91
CA PRO A 120 4.74 22.18 7.39
C PRO A 120 4.61 21.09 8.45
N ASP A 121 5.57 20.16 8.51
CA ASP A 121 5.59 19.08 9.51
C ASP A 121 5.84 19.59 10.94
N TRP A 122 6.31 20.82 11.08
CA TRP A 122 6.48 21.52 12.36
C TRP A 122 6.13 23.00 12.24
N PRO A 123 5.78 23.67 13.35
CA PRO A 123 5.42 25.08 13.36
C PRO A 123 6.54 25.98 12.81
N GLU A 124 6.16 27.04 12.09
CA GLU A 124 7.10 28.05 11.63
C GLU A 124 7.84 28.70 12.81
N GLY A 125 9.15 28.88 12.66
CA GLY A 125 10.02 29.43 13.71
C GLY A 125 10.50 28.40 14.74
N THR A 126 10.13 27.12 14.62
CA THR A 126 10.73 26.05 15.45
C THR A 126 12.25 26.00 15.24
N PRO A 127 13.06 26.02 16.31
CA PRO A 127 14.50 25.82 16.19
C PRO A 127 14.80 24.49 15.49
N VAL A 128 15.79 24.48 14.60
CA VAL A 128 16.26 23.28 13.92
C VAL A 128 17.73 23.04 14.23
N LYS A 129 18.12 21.78 14.24
CA LYS A 129 19.50 21.33 14.31
C LYS A 129 19.88 20.56 13.07
N GLN A 130 21.14 20.70 12.65
CA GLN A 130 21.68 19.90 11.55
C GLN A 130 22.02 18.51 12.07
N GLN A 131 21.41 17.48 11.49
CA GLN A 131 21.72 16.08 11.81
C GLN A 131 21.89 15.27 10.53
N THR A 132 22.80 14.32 10.58
CA THR A 132 22.84 13.26 9.56
C THR A 132 21.65 12.31 9.73
N VAL A 133 21.27 11.61 8.66
CA VAL A 133 20.23 10.56 8.74
C VAL A 133 20.59 9.51 9.79
N ARG A 134 21.87 9.11 9.88
CA ARG A 134 22.38 8.18 10.89
C ARG A 134 22.11 8.65 12.33
N GLU A 135 22.45 9.91 12.63
CA GLU A 135 22.19 10.49 13.94
C GLU A 135 20.72 10.61 14.26
N ALA A 136 19.91 10.99 13.27
CA ALA A 136 18.46 11.10 13.42
C ALA A 136 17.79 9.75 13.74
N LEU A 137 18.22 8.67 13.07
CA LEU A 137 17.76 7.29 13.34
C LEU A 137 18.17 6.83 14.76
N ARG A 138 19.46 7.01 15.11
CA ARG A 138 19.96 6.66 16.43
C ARG A 138 19.18 7.38 17.53
N ASP A 139 19.03 8.68 17.40
CA ASP A 139 18.35 9.50 18.39
C ASP A 139 16.88 9.11 18.51
N ALA A 140 16.19 8.83 17.39
CA ALA A 140 14.80 8.36 17.41
C ALA A 140 14.64 7.06 18.19
N MET A 141 15.48 6.05 17.92
CA MET A 141 15.44 4.78 18.64
C MET A 141 15.78 4.96 20.12
N ALA A 142 16.83 5.72 20.45
CA ALA A 142 17.21 5.97 21.82
C ALA A 142 16.14 6.74 22.62
N GLU A 143 15.50 7.74 22.01
CA GLU A 143 14.40 8.48 22.63
C GLU A 143 13.20 7.54 22.96
N GLU A 144 12.84 6.64 22.06
CA GLU A 144 11.75 5.68 22.30
C GLU A 144 12.15 4.59 23.30
N MET A 145 13.39 4.14 23.31
CA MET A 145 13.89 3.20 24.33
C MET A 145 13.95 3.82 25.73
N ARG A 146 14.19 5.13 25.86
CA ARG A 146 14.08 5.85 27.15
C ARG A 146 12.64 5.98 27.60
N ARG A 147 11.72 6.15 26.66
CA ARG A 147 10.30 6.35 26.89
C ARG A 147 9.58 5.07 27.30
N ASP A 148 9.96 3.92 26.73
CA ASP A 148 9.27 2.64 26.87
C ASP A 148 10.27 1.50 27.10
N GLU A 149 10.16 0.84 28.27
CA GLU A 149 11.04 -0.26 28.66
C GLU A 149 10.84 -1.53 27.82
N THR A 150 9.73 -1.66 27.11
CA THR A 150 9.45 -2.81 26.23
C THR A 150 10.16 -2.70 24.89
N VAL A 151 10.63 -1.52 24.50
CA VAL A 151 11.38 -1.28 23.25
C VAL A 151 12.82 -1.75 23.40
N TYR A 152 13.29 -2.58 22.49
CA TYR A 152 14.68 -3.03 22.44
C TYR A 152 15.17 -3.20 21.00
N LEU A 153 16.49 -3.12 20.81
CA LEU A 153 17.16 -3.29 19.52
C LEU A 153 17.84 -4.65 19.47
N MET A 154 17.65 -5.38 18.38
CA MET A 154 18.39 -6.61 18.09
C MET A 154 18.77 -6.72 16.63
N GLY A 155 19.85 -7.40 16.35
CA GLY A 155 20.36 -7.63 15.00
C GLY A 155 21.82 -8.05 15.02
N GLU A 156 22.41 -8.16 13.85
CA GLU A 156 23.81 -8.52 13.69
C GLU A 156 24.71 -7.31 13.95
N GLU A 157 25.70 -7.46 14.88
CA GLU A 157 26.69 -6.45 15.18
C GLU A 157 26.12 -5.10 15.69
N VAL A 158 24.88 -5.08 16.20
CA VAL A 158 24.20 -3.83 16.65
C VAL A 158 24.69 -3.38 18.02
N ALA A 159 25.24 -4.27 18.86
CA ALA A 159 25.70 -3.98 20.22
C ALA A 159 27.20 -3.65 20.26
N GLU A 160 28.07 -4.66 20.33
CA GLU A 160 29.50 -4.48 20.55
C GLU A 160 30.18 -3.69 19.42
N TYR A 161 29.83 -4.01 18.17
CA TYR A 161 30.35 -3.29 17.01
C TYR A 161 29.65 -1.97 16.72
N GLN A 162 28.52 -1.68 17.41
CA GLN A 162 27.72 -0.45 17.29
C GLN A 162 27.11 -0.25 15.90
N GLY A 163 26.73 -1.36 15.26
CA GLY A 163 26.16 -1.41 13.92
C GLY A 163 27.19 -1.29 12.79
N ALA A 164 26.95 -1.99 11.67
CA ALA A 164 27.80 -1.92 10.48
C ALA A 164 27.91 -0.47 9.95
N TYR A 165 26.86 0.32 10.07
CA TYR A 165 26.78 1.71 9.63
C TYR A 165 26.81 2.71 10.79
N LYS A 166 27.11 2.25 12.01
CA LYS A 166 27.21 3.07 13.24
C LYS A 166 25.90 3.80 13.62
N ILE A 167 24.76 3.20 13.30
CA ILE A 167 23.44 3.74 13.66
C ILE A 167 23.14 3.49 15.14
N SER A 168 23.60 2.39 15.71
CA SER A 168 23.44 2.04 17.13
C SER A 168 24.57 2.50 18.03
N GLN A 169 25.41 3.43 17.57
CA GLN A 169 26.56 3.91 18.32
C GLN A 169 26.19 4.46 19.70
N GLY A 170 26.82 3.92 20.76
CA GLY A 170 26.62 4.32 22.16
C GLY A 170 25.35 3.71 22.79
N MET A 171 24.50 3.02 22.06
CA MET A 171 23.23 2.48 22.61
C MET A 171 23.47 1.34 23.59
N LEU A 172 24.46 0.47 23.36
CA LEU A 172 24.81 -0.60 24.31
C LEU A 172 25.23 -0.03 25.66
N ASP A 173 26.06 1.03 25.66
CA ASP A 173 26.52 1.68 26.88
C ASP A 173 25.36 2.30 27.68
N GLU A 174 24.37 2.85 27.00
CA GLU A 174 23.22 3.49 27.64
C GLU A 174 22.15 2.49 28.13
N PHE A 175 21.78 1.50 27.30
CA PHE A 175 20.65 0.62 27.59
C PHE A 175 21.02 -0.79 28.07
N GLY A 176 22.28 -1.15 27.94
CA GLY A 176 22.81 -2.45 28.36
C GLY A 176 22.45 -3.64 27.48
N PRO A 177 23.07 -4.81 27.73
CA PRO A 177 23.01 -5.97 26.84
C PRO A 177 21.66 -6.71 26.84
N LYS A 178 20.72 -6.33 27.70
CA LYS A 178 19.35 -6.87 27.68
C LYS A 178 18.46 -6.14 26.69
N ARG A 179 18.84 -4.95 26.27
CA ARG A 179 18.04 -4.11 25.38
C ARG A 179 18.73 -3.73 24.08
N VAL A 180 20.03 -4.00 23.95
CA VAL A 180 20.79 -3.91 22.70
C VAL A 180 21.51 -5.23 22.53
N ILE A 181 21.05 -6.05 21.60
CA ILE A 181 21.34 -7.49 21.56
C ILE A 181 21.99 -7.85 20.23
N ASP A 182 23.24 -8.31 20.27
CA ASP A 182 23.86 -8.96 19.11
C ASP A 182 23.26 -10.35 18.90
N THR A 183 22.95 -10.66 17.66
CA THR A 183 22.47 -11.98 17.25
C THR A 183 23.50 -12.71 16.41
N PRO A 184 23.49 -14.06 16.39
CA PRO A 184 24.19 -14.79 15.35
C PRO A 184 23.65 -14.40 13.96
N ILE A 185 24.43 -14.64 12.90
CA ILE A 185 23.97 -14.48 11.51
C ILE A 185 22.94 -15.57 11.20
N THR A 186 21.67 -15.24 11.46
CA THR A 186 20.52 -16.16 11.29
C THR A 186 19.24 -15.34 11.16
N GLU A 187 19.06 -14.62 10.07
CA GLU A 187 17.95 -13.68 9.90
C GLU A 187 16.58 -14.32 10.10
N HIS A 188 16.41 -15.56 9.63
CA HIS A 188 15.21 -16.35 9.94
C HIS A 188 15.04 -16.56 11.45
N GLY A 189 16.12 -16.95 12.15
CA GLY A 189 16.08 -17.25 13.58
C GLY A 189 15.78 -16.02 14.43
N PHE A 190 16.53 -14.94 14.28
CA PHE A 190 16.33 -13.75 15.11
C PHE A 190 15.06 -12.99 14.79
N ALA A 191 14.63 -12.95 13.52
CA ALA A 191 13.33 -12.39 13.16
C ALA A 191 12.17 -13.19 13.80
N GLY A 192 12.26 -14.51 13.82
CA GLY A 192 11.27 -15.35 14.50
C GLY A 192 11.23 -15.12 16.02
N ILE A 193 12.38 -14.96 16.67
CA ILE A 193 12.48 -14.62 18.10
C ILE A 193 11.84 -13.24 18.34
N ALA A 194 12.14 -12.25 17.50
CA ALA A 194 11.57 -10.92 17.60
C ALA A 194 10.05 -10.91 17.47
N VAL A 195 9.50 -11.63 16.48
CA VAL A 195 8.06 -11.80 16.31
C VAL A 195 7.43 -12.44 17.55
N GLY A 196 8.03 -13.53 18.07
CA GLY A 196 7.55 -14.17 19.29
C GLY A 196 7.60 -13.24 20.50
N SER A 197 8.62 -12.39 20.63
CA SER A 197 8.72 -11.40 21.69
C SER A 197 7.67 -10.30 21.57
N ALA A 198 7.33 -9.89 20.34
CA ALA A 198 6.26 -8.95 20.09
C ALA A 198 4.89 -9.52 20.50
N PHE A 199 4.64 -10.81 20.22
CA PHE A 199 3.43 -11.50 20.71
C PHE A 199 3.38 -11.57 22.24
N ALA A 200 4.52 -11.55 22.92
CA ALA A 200 4.63 -11.52 24.38
C ALA A 200 4.56 -10.09 24.97
N GLY A 201 4.34 -9.06 24.16
CA GLY A 201 4.14 -7.67 24.61
C GLY A 201 5.40 -6.80 24.60
N LEU A 202 6.50 -7.26 24.01
CA LEU A 202 7.67 -6.41 23.76
C LEU A 202 7.54 -5.67 22.42
N ARG A 203 8.38 -4.65 22.21
CA ARG A 203 8.44 -3.85 20.98
C ARG A 203 9.84 -3.92 20.36
N PRO A 204 10.18 -5.00 19.65
CA PRO A 204 11.49 -5.16 19.03
C PRO A 204 11.69 -4.22 17.84
N ILE A 205 12.89 -3.63 17.79
CA ILE A 205 13.47 -3.04 16.59
C ILE A 205 14.45 -4.08 16.06
N VAL A 206 14.15 -4.65 14.90
CA VAL A 206 15.00 -5.67 14.26
C VAL A 206 15.81 -5.00 13.17
N GLU A 207 17.13 -4.99 13.31
CA GLU A 207 18.04 -4.51 12.27
C GLU A 207 18.51 -5.67 11.40
N PHE A 208 18.21 -5.60 10.11
CA PHE A 208 18.93 -6.38 9.10
C PHE A 208 20.14 -5.57 8.63
N MET A 209 21.30 -6.19 8.54
CA MET A 209 22.51 -5.53 8.02
C MET A 209 22.26 -4.94 6.61
N THR A 210 21.42 -5.63 5.83
CA THR A 210 20.77 -5.11 4.62
C THR A 210 19.46 -5.87 4.38
N PHE A 211 18.45 -5.22 3.80
CA PHE A 211 17.19 -5.89 3.42
C PHE A 211 17.38 -7.00 2.38
N ASN A 212 18.51 -7.03 1.69
CA ASN A 212 18.85 -8.18 0.84
C ASN A 212 18.90 -9.51 1.62
N PHE A 213 19.30 -9.46 2.89
CA PHE A 213 19.33 -10.65 3.77
C PHE A 213 18.00 -10.91 4.47
N ALA A 214 17.13 -9.89 4.58
CA ALA A 214 15.78 -10.06 5.11
C ALA A 214 14.94 -11.06 4.31
N MET A 215 15.34 -11.39 3.08
CA MET A 215 14.71 -12.48 2.30
C MET A 215 14.72 -13.82 3.03
N GLN A 216 15.72 -14.10 3.87
CA GLN A 216 15.76 -15.32 4.68
C GLN A 216 14.69 -15.32 5.78
N ALA A 217 14.26 -14.15 6.22
CA ALA A 217 13.24 -13.95 7.25
C ALA A 217 11.84 -13.67 6.69
N ILE A 218 11.64 -13.72 5.37
CA ILE A 218 10.41 -13.27 4.71
C ILE A 218 9.15 -13.96 5.22
N ASP A 219 9.24 -15.23 5.59
CA ASP A 219 8.11 -15.98 6.18
C ASP A 219 7.69 -15.38 7.52
N HIS A 220 8.63 -15.06 8.40
CA HIS A 220 8.32 -14.42 9.68
C HIS A 220 7.76 -13.02 9.51
N ILE A 221 8.21 -12.28 8.51
CA ILE A 221 7.68 -10.95 8.20
C ILE A 221 6.25 -11.06 7.66
N ILE A 222 6.03 -11.89 6.65
CA ILE A 222 4.77 -11.94 5.89
C ILE A 222 3.72 -12.82 6.57
N ASN A 223 4.07 -14.03 7.00
CA ASN A 223 3.11 -14.98 7.58
C ASN A 223 2.96 -14.79 9.09
N SER A 224 4.06 -14.62 9.81
CA SER A 224 3.98 -14.50 11.27
C SER A 224 3.60 -13.08 11.71
N ALA A 225 4.37 -12.04 11.39
CA ALA A 225 4.11 -10.69 11.86
C ALA A 225 2.85 -10.08 11.21
N ALA A 226 2.76 -10.10 9.88
CA ALA A 226 1.71 -9.39 9.17
C ALA A 226 0.33 -10.06 9.23
N LYS A 227 0.23 -11.37 9.49
CA LYS A 227 -1.04 -12.10 9.42
C LYS A 227 -1.61 -12.53 10.77
N THR A 228 -0.80 -12.61 11.82
CA THR A 228 -1.24 -13.18 13.09
C THR A 228 -2.35 -12.38 13.76
N LEU A 229 -2.34 -11.04 13.64
CA LEU A 229 -3.44 -10.21 14.17
C LEU A 229 -4.78 -10.61 13.55
N TYR A 230 -4.82 -10.79 12.22
CA TYR A 230 -6.03 -11.24 11.52
C TYR A 230 -6.39 -12.67 11.92
N MET A 231 -5.44 -13.60 11.89
CA MET A 231 -5.67 -15.02 12.15
C MET A 231 -6.08 -15.30 13.61
N SER A 232 -5.67 -14.45 14.54
CA SER A 232 -6.07 -14.55 15.96
C SER A 232 -7.38 -13.83 16.29
N GLY A 233 -8.09 -13.29 15.28
CA GLY A 233 -9.30 -12.51 15.50
C GLY A 233 -9.05 -11.21 16.28
N GLY A 234 -7.88 -10.58 16.07
CA GLY A 234 -7.50 -9.31 16.70
C GLY A 234 -6.88 -9.45 18.10
N GLN A 235 -6.60 -10.68 18.56
CA GLN A 235 -6.12 -10.91 19.94
C GLN A 235 -4.61 -10.84 20.08
N MET A 236 -3.84 -11.08 19.01
CA MET A 236 -2.39 -11.16 19.04
C MET A 236 -1.77 -10.26 17.95
N GLY A 237 -1.27 -9.09 18.36
CA GLY A 237 -0.57 -8.15 17.48
C GLY A 237 0.94 -8.39 17.49
N ALA A 238 1.64 -7.80 16.51
CA ALA A 238 3.10 -7.80 16.41
C ALA A 238 3.61 -6.36 16.30
N PRO A 239 3.62 -5.59 17.40
CA PRO A 239 4.14 -4.23 17.44
C PRO A 239 5.66 -4.23 17.32
N MET A 240 6.18 -4.09 16.09
CA MET A 240 7.62 -4.19 15.84
C MET A 240 8.06 -3.42 14.60
N VAL A 241 9.34 -3.13 14.52
CA VAL A 241 9.96 -2.49 13.37
C VAL A 241 11.03 -3.41 12.79
N PHE A 242 10.93 -3.69 11.50
CA PHE A 242 12.02 -4.27 10.71
C PHE A 242 12.71 -3.14 9.95
N ARG A 243 13.98 -2.89 10.20
CA ARG A 243 14.73 -1.80 9.59
C ARG A 243 16.06 -2.24 9.00
N GLY A 244 16.59 -1.45 8.11
CA GLY A 244 17.91 -1.63 7.52
C GLY A 244 18.04 -1.00 6.13
N PRO A 245 19.26 -0.93 5.56
CA PRO A 245 19.49 -0.37 4.24
C PRO A 245 18.83 -1.24 3.15
N ASN A 246 18.26 -0.55 2.17
CA ASN A 246 17.55 -1.09 1.02
C ASN A 246 18.04 -0.37 -0.24
N GLY A 247 17.99 -1.02 -1.38
CA GLY A 247 18.43 -0.47 -2.66
C GLY A 247 19.93 -0.59 -2.89
N ALA A 248 20.43 0.20 -3.84
CA ALA A 248 21.83 0.17 -4.21
C ALA A 248 22.72 0.91 -3.20
N ALA A 249 23.83 0.30 -2.88
CA ALA A 249 24.91 0.92 -2.14
C ALA A 249 26.04 1.34 -3.11
N ALA A 250 27.29 1.06 -2.79
CA ALA A 250 28.43 1.37 -3.63
C ALA A 250 29.19 0.10 -4.04
N ARG A 251 28.94 -0.40 -5.24
CA ARG A 251 29.70 -1.49 -5.88
C ARG A 251 29.67 -2.81 -5.09
N VAL A 252 28.52 -3.18 -4.58
CA VAL A 252 28.31 -4.43 -3.84
C VAL A 252 27.68 -5.55 -4.67
N GLY A 253 27.30 -5.27 -5.92
CA GLY A 253 26.81 -6.25 -6.88
C GLY A 253 25.35 -6.65 -6.70
N ALA A 254 24.92 -7.68 -7.43
CA ALA A 254 23.52 -7.99 -7.64
C ALA A 254 22.75 -8.36 -6.37
N GLN A 255 23.33 -9.18 -5.49
CA GLN A 255 22.64 -9.68 -4.29
C GLN A 255 22.59 -8.68 -3.13
N HIS A 256 23.30 -7.54 -3.23
CA HIS A 256 23.40 -6.53 -2.17
C HIS A 256 22.87 -5.15 -2.60
N SER A 257 22.13 -5.09 -3.72
CA SER A 257 21.70 -3.81 -4.32
C SER A 257 20.26 -3.87 -4.81
N GLN A 258 19.40 -4.64 -4.14
CA GLN A 258 18.01 -4.83 -4.54
C GLN A 258 17.10 -3.90 -3.75
N ASP A 259 16.06 -3.37 -4.40
CA ASP A 259 15.00 -2.57 -3.77
C ASP A 259 13.77 -3.43 -3.51
N TYR A 260 13.36 -3.50 -2.26
CA TYR A 260 12.22 -4.31 -1.79
C TYR A 260 10.96 -3.47 -1.51
N ALA A 261 10.94 -2.19 -1.86
CA ALA A 261 9.81 -1.29 -1.61
C ALA A 261 8.48 -1.89 -2.11
N ALA A 262 8.43 -2.30 -3.36
CA ALA A 262 7.23 -2.87 -3.97
C ALA A 262 6.85 -4.24 -3.37
N TRP A 263 7.84 -5.07 -2.99
CA TRP A 263 7.59 -6.40 -2.42
C TRP A 263 6.82 -6.34 -1.10
N TYR A 264 7.27 -5.46 -0.20
CA TYR A 264 6.61 -5.34 1.11
C TYR A 264 5.35 -4.46 1.06
N ALA A 265 5.32 -3.43 0.19
CA ALA A 265 4.16 -2.57 0.08
C ALA A 265 2.89 -3.27 -0.41
N GLN A 266 3.01 -4.38 -1.17
CA GLN A 266 1.85 -5.17 -1.60
C GLN A 266 1.25 -6.06 -0.48
N VAL A 267 1.95 -6.27 0.64
CA VAL A 267 1.55 -7.25 1.66
C VAL A 267 0.51 -6.67 2.63
N PRO A 268 -0.75 -7.17 2.66
CA PRO A 268 -1.73 -6.77 3.68
C PRO A 268 -1.25 -7.13 5.09
N GLY A 269 -1.40 -6.19 6.01
CA GLY A 269 -0.97 -6.34 7.41
C GLY A 269 0.37 -5.70 7.74
N LEU A 270 1.16 -5.29 6.73
CA LEU A 270 2.37 -4.49 6.95
C LEU A 270 2.08 -2.99 6.76
N LYS A 271 2.83 -2.17 7.47
CA LYS A 271 3.08 -0.77 7.10
C LYS A 271 4.47 -0.68 6.49
N VAL A 272 4.65 0.18 5.49
CA VAL A 272 5.93 0.30 4.77
C VAL A 272 6.29 1.76 4.62
N VAL A 273 7.48 2.15 5.06
CA VAL A 273 8.01 3.51 4.99
C VAL A 273 9.38 3.52 4.33
N MET A 274 9.67 4.56 3.57
CA MET A 274 10.95 4.77 2.92
C MET A 274 11.25 6.27 2.82
N PRO A 275 11.70 6.90 3.93
CA PRO A 275 11.93 8.34 4.02
C PRO A 275 13.18 8.80 3.28
N TYR A 276 13.28 10.13 3.05
CA TYR A 276 14.42 10.77 2.40
C TYR A 276 15.23 11.65 3.36
N SER A 277 14.60 12.53 4.15
CA SER A 277 15.28 13.50 5.00
C SER A 277 15.51 13.01 6.42
N ALA A 278 16.51 13.53 7.11
CA ALA A 278 16.79 13.19 8.50
C ALA A 278 15.60 13.48 9.44
N SER A 279 14.83 14.55 9.18
CA SER A 279 13.59 14.83 9.92
C SER A 279 12.54 13.73 9.73
N ASP A 280 12.35 13.28 8.48
CA ASP A 280 11.41 12.20 8.18
C ASP A 280 11.87 10.87 8.77
N TYR A 281 13.17 10.56 8.68
CA TYR A 281 13.75 9.39 9.34
C TYR A 281 13.49 9.39 10.83
N LYS A 282 13.72 10.54 11.50
CA LYS A 282 13.48 10.67 12.95
C LYS A 282 11.99 10.53 13.29
N GLY A 283 11.15 11.31 12.64
CA GLY A 283 9.72 11.37 12.98
C GLY A 283 8.98 10.08 12.66
N LEU A 284 9.26 9.46 11.51
CA LEU A 284 8.65 8.20 11.10
C LEU A 284 9.17 7.00 11.92
N MET A 285 10.46 6.98 12.34
CA MET A 285 10.97 5.91 13.19
C MET A 285 10.27 5.91 14.56
N LYS A 286 10.08 7.08 15.17
CA LYS A 286 9.30 7.19 16.42
C LYS A 286 7.86 6.72 16.23
N THR A 287 7.22 7.12 15.14
CA THR A 287 5.87 6.65 14.79
C THR A 287 5.83 5.15 14.57
N ALA A 288 6.84 4.57 13.89
CA ALA A 288 6.94 3.14 13.64
C ALA A 288 7.07 2.32 14.93
N ILE A 289 7.91 2.77 15.87
CA ILE A 289 8.10 2.09 17.16
C ILE A 289 6.83 2.14 18.02
N ARG A 290 6.04 3.22 17.92
CA ARG A 290 4.79 3.40 18.65
C ARG A 290 3.59 2.67 18.03
N ASP A 291 3.70 2.25 16.77
CA ASP A 291 2.60 1.57 16.09
C ASP A 291 2.40 0.14 16.61
N ASP A 292 1.14 -0.29 16.70
CA ASP A 292 0.79 -1.62 17.18
C ASP A 292 0.84 -2.71 16.10
N ASN A 293 1.22 -2.33 14.86
CA ASN A 293 1.37 -3.25 13.74
C ASN A 293 2.83 -3.35 13.29
N PRO A 294 3.22 -4.41 12.57
CA PRO A 294 4.57 -4.54 12.04
C PRO A 294 4.84 -3.50 10.96
N VAL A 295 5.96 -2.80 11.10
CA VAL A 295 6.41 -1.75 10.18
C VAL A 295 7.70 -2.20 9.49
N ILE A 296 7.72 -2.12 8.17
CA ILE A 296 8.93 -2.24 7.35
C ILE A 296 9.48 -0.84 7.12
N PHE A 297 10.66 -0.60 7.64
CA PHE A 297 11.34 0.69 7.59
C PHE A 297 12.57 0.58 6.67
N LEU A 298 12.39 0.93 5.40
CA LEU A 298 13.42 0.83 4.37
C LEU A 298 14.30 2.07 4.39
N GLU A 299 15.58 1.87 4.56
CA GLU A 299 16.57 2.93 4.62
C GLU A 299 17.44 2.90 3.36
N ASN A 300 18.24 3.94 3.14
CA ASN A 300 19.20 3.96 2.05
C ASN A 300 20.58 4.31 2.57
N GLU A 301 21.56 3.45 2.29
CA GLU A 301 22.93 3.57 2.78
C GLU A 301 23.59 4.90 2.34
N ILE A 302 23.33 5.35 1.11
CA ILE A 302 23.90 6.59 0.57
C ILE A 302 23.39 7.82 1.32
N LEU A 303 22.20 7.75 1.91
CA LEU A 303 21.61 8.84 2.66
C LEU A 303 22.17 8.95 4.11
N TYR A 304 22.76 7.91 4.68
CA TYR A 304 23.16 7.90 6.09
C TYR A 304 24.10 9.04 6.52
N GLY A 305 24.98 9.46 5.62
CA GLY A 305 25.91 10.57 5.88
C GLY A 305 25.39 11.94 5.48
N ARG A 306 24.18 12.03 4.90
CA ARG A 306 23.60 13.31 4.47
C ARG A 306 23.00 14.06 5.64
N THR A 307 23.18 15.36 5.64
CA THR A 307 22.73 16.27 6.69
C THR A 307 21.50 17.03 6.24
N PHE A 308 20.52 17.16 7.15
CA PHE A 308 19.28 17.89 6.95
C PHE A 308 18.89 18.65 8.22
N ASP A 309 17.99 19.61 8.06
CA ASP A 309 17.31 20.25 9.19
C ASP A 309 16.40 19.24 9.90
N VAL A 310 16.53 19.16 11.22
CA VAL A 310 15.66 18.36 12.10
C VAL A 310 15.11 19.28 13.17
N PRO A 311 13.78 19.34 13.39
CA PRO A 311 13.22 20.22 14.41
C PRO A 311 13.69 19.82 15.80
N ASP A 312 14.08 20.81 16.60
CA ASP A 312 14.48 20.62 18.00
C ASP A 312 13.23 20.67 18.89
N MET A 313 12.52 19.56 18.91
CA MET A 313 11.26 19.36 19.64
C MET A 313 11.34 18.07 20.44
N ASP A 314 10.81 18.08 21.66
CA ASP A 314 10.84 16.93 22.58
C ASP A 314 10.13 15.68 22.04
N ASP A 315 9.04 15.86 21.30
CA ASP A 315 8.23 14.75 20.79
C ASP A 315 7.83 14.92 19.33
N PHE A 316 8.84 15.15 18.46
CA PHE A 316 8.62 15.26 17.03
C PHE A 316 8.31 13.88 16.42
N THR A 317 7.16 13.76 15.75
CA THR A 317 6.73 12.58 15.00
C THR A 317 6.17 12.98 13.64
N VAL A 318 6.22 12.07 12.67
CA VAL A 318 5.59 12.23 11.35
C VAL A 318 4.54 11.12 11.21
N PRO A 319 3.28 11.43 10.88
CA PRO A 319 2.23 10.42 10.74
C PRO A 319 2.42 9.59 9.47
N PHE A 320 2.00 8.33 9.53
CA PHE A 320 1.89 7.50 8.33
C PHE A 320 0.77 7.99 7.40
N GLY A 321 0.96 7.79 6.09
CA GLY A 321 -0.03 8.16 5.08
C GLY A 321 -0.14 9.66 4.81
N LYS A 322 0.89 10.44 5.20
CA LYS A 322 1.00 11.85 4.86
C LYS A 322 2.25 12.10 4.01
N ALA A 323 2.08 12.44 2.75
CA ALA A 323 3.15 12.87 1.86
C ALA A 323 3.64 14.27 2.20
N ARG A 324 4.85 14.61 1.75
CA ARG A 324 5.43 15.95 1.90
C ARG A 324 5.62 16.60 0.54
N VAL A 325 5.08 17.80 0.36
CA VAL A 325 5.38 18.63 -0.80
C VAL A 325 6.67 19.39 -0.53
N TRP A 326 7.76 18.93 -1.12
CA TRP A 326 9.08 19.57 -0.99
C TRP A 326 9.21 20.85 -1.79
N ARG A 327 8.52 20.91 -2.92
CA ARG A 327 8.54 22.04 -3.82
C ARG A 327 7.17 22.17 -4.48
N GLN A 328 6.62 23.37 -4.44
CA GLN A 328 5.40 23.68 -5.19
C GLN A 328 5.71 23.93 -6.67
N GLY A 329 4.81 23.51 -7.54
CA GLY A 329 4.92 23.70 -8.98
C GLY A 329 3.56 23.70 -9.67
N THR A 330 3.56 24.07 -10.96
CA THR A 330 2.33 24.26 -11.74
C THR A 330 2.31 23.49 -13.07
N ASP A 331 3.45 23.01 -13.56
CA ASP A 331 3.54 22.45 -14.92
C ASP A 331 3.57 20.92 -14.95
N VAL A 332 4.08 20.28 -13.89
CA VAL A 332 4.21 18.83 -13.76
C VAL A 332 4.34 18.43 -12.30
N THR A 333 3.77 17.29 -11.93
CA THR A 333 4.00 16.63 -10.64
C THR A 333 5.10 15.59 -10.79
N ILE A 334 6.11 15.62 -9.92
CA ILE A 334 7.12 14.57 -9.76
C ILE A 334 6.89 13.92 -8.40
N VAL A 335 6.58 12.62 -8.40
CA VAL A 335 6.35 11.84 -7.18
C VAL A 335 7.50 10.89 -6.96
N SER A 336 8.05 10.87 -5.74
CA SER A 336 9.17 10.00 -5.41
C SER A 336 9.17 9.61 -3.93
N PHE A 337 10.17 8.83 -3.52
CA PHE A 337 10.44 8.43 -2.14
C PHE A 337 11.90 7.96 -2.00
N GLY A 338 12.40 7.86 -0.78
CA GLY A 338 13.76 7.43 -0.51
C GLY A 338 14.80 8.19 -1.33
N ILE A 339 15.81 7.50 -1.84
CA ILE A 339 16.89 8.13 -2.64
C ILE A 339 16.39 8.74 -3.95
N GLY A 340 15.26 8.27 -4.49
CA GLY A 340 14.64 8.84 -5.69
C GLY A 340 14.32 10.33 -5.56
N MET A 341 14.06 10.79 -4.34
CA MET A 341 13.83 12.21 -4.03
C MET A 341 15.03 13.09 -4.40
N GLN A 342 16.25 12.60 -4.25
CA GLN A 342 17.43 13.33 -4.68
C GLN A 342 17.38 13.65 -6.16
N TYR A 343 17.12 12.64 -7.00
CA TYR A 343 17.04 12.81 -8.44
C TYR A 343 15.87 13.71 -8.86
N ALA A 344 14.74 13.59 -8.17
CA ALA A 344 13.57 14.42 -8.39
C ALA A 344 13.84 15.92 -8.10
N LEU A 345 14.47 16.23 -6.97
CA LEU A 345 14.80 17.60 -6.57
C LEU A 345 15.87 18.22 -7.47
N GLU A 346 16.95 17.47 -7.77
CA GLU A 346 17.98 17.93 -8.70
C GLU A 346 17.41 18.20 -10.11
N ALA A 347 16.50 17.33 -10.58
CA ALA A 347 15.81 17.53 -11.85
C ALA A 347 14.93 18.78 -11.83
N ALA A 348 14.16 18.98 -10.76
CA ALA A 348 13.30 20.14 -10.60
C ALA A 348 14.09 21.46 -10.60
N ASP A 349 15.30 21.48 -9.98
CA ASP A 349 16.17 22.65 -9.99
C ASP A 349 16.68 22.99 -11.39
N LYS A 350 17.12 21.98 -12.15
CA LYS A 350 17.57 22.17 -13.55
C LYS A 350 16.41 22.57 -14.47
N LEU A 351 15.23 21.97 -14.31
CA LEU A 351 14.03 22.26 -15.08
C LEU A 351 13.52 23.69 -14.84
N ALA A 352 13.68 24.24 -13.63
CA ALA A 352 13.32 25.61 -13.32
C ALA A 352 14.14 26.61 -14.16
N ALA A 353 15.40 26.33 -14.45
CA ALA A 353 16.23 27.14 -15.36
C ALA A 353 15.71 27.11 -16.80
N ASP A 354 15.04 26.03 -17.20
CA ASP A 354 14.37 25.88 -18.50
C ASP A 354 12.92 26.42 -18.50
N GLY A 355 12.48 27.07 -17.41
CA GLY A 355 11.13 27.63 -17.24
C GLY A 355 10.03 26.59 -17.05
N ILE A 356 10.36 25.41 -16.49
CA ILE A 356 9.39 24.36 -16.12
C ILE A 356 9.25 24.33 -14.59
N SER A 357 8.03 24.59 -14.09
CA SER A 357 7.69 24.61 -12.67
C SER A 357 7.21 23.23 -12.22
N ALA A 358 8.12 22.43 -11.68
CA ALA A 358 7.80 21.10 -11.16
C ALA A 358 7.38 21.14 -9.69
N GLU A 359 6.24 20.50 -9.38
CA GLU A 359 5.85 20.14 -8.01
C GLU A 359 6.50 18.81 -7.64
N VAL A 360 7.19 18.77 -6.50
CA VAL A 360 7.90 17.57 -6.05
C VAL A 360 7.31 17.05 -4.76
N ILE A 361 6.82 15.81 -4.78
CA ILE A 361 6.15 15.13 -3.67
C ILE A 361 7.00 13.96 -3.22
N ASP A 362 7.31 13.93 -1.92
CA ASP A 362 7.88 12.78 -1.23
C ASP A 362 6.74 11.98 -0.57
N LEU A 363 6.56 10.74 -0.99
CA LEU A 363 5.56 9.85 -0.40
C LEU A 363 5.87 9.51 1.06
N ARG A 364 7.14 9.37 1.43
CA ARG A 364 7.62 8.97 2.76
C ARG A 364 7.11 7.59 3.20
N THR A 365 5.83 7.30 2.93
CA THR A 365 5.15 6.06 3.28
C THR A 365 4.57 5.41 2.04
N LEU A 366 4.84 4.11 1.89
CA LEU A 366 4.41 3.32 0.73
C LEU A 366 3.19 2.43 1.05
N ARG A 367 2.94 2.26 2.35
CA ARG A 367 1.72 1.62 2.87
C ARG A 367 1.45 2.12 4.30
N PRO A 368 0.43 2.95 4.49
CA PRO A 368 -0.47 3.55 3.48
C PRO A 368 0.22 4.61 2.61
N ILE A 369 -0.22 4.76 1.36
CA ILE A 369 0.15 5.87 0.46
C ILE A 369 -0.82 7.03 0.66
N ASP A 370 -0.32 8.27 0.61
CA ASP A 370 -1.14 9.49 0.54
C ASP A 370 -1.57 9.75 -0.92
N TYR A 371 -2.59 9.02 -1.34
CA TYR A 371 -3.13 9.18 -2.69
C TYR A 371 -3.76 10.57 -2.90
N ASP A 372 -4.38 11.13 -1.87
CA ASP A 372 -5.12 12.38 -2.02
C ASP A 372 -4.21 13.55 -2.33
N THR A 373 -3.04 13.64 -1.69
CA THR A 373 -2.00 14.62 -2.03
C THR A 373 -1.50 14.44 -3.47
N VAL A 374 -1.24 13.19 -3.90
CA VAL A 374 -0.78 12.92 -5.27
C VAL A 374 -1.85 13.31 -6.31
N ILE A 375 -3.09 12.88 -6.10
CA ILE A 375 -4.20 13.16 -7.02
C ILE A 375 -4.48 14.67 -7.09
N ALA A 376 -4.48 15.37 -5.95
CA ALA A 376 -4.66 16.83 -5.91
C ALA A 376 -3.58 17.55 -6.73
N SER A 377 -2.34 17.13 -6.61
CA SER A 377 -1.23 17.69 -7.37
C SER A 377 -1.36 17.39 -8.87
N VAL A 378 -1.72 16.17 -9.26
CA VAL A 378 -1.94 15.81 -10.66
C VAL A 378 -3.09 16.61 -11.26
N MET A 379 -4.20 16.80 -10.55
CA MET A 379 -5.32 17.64 -10.99
C MET A 379 -4.91 19.10 -11.19
N LYS A 380 -3.93 19.59 -10.44
CA LYS A 380 -3.38 20.94 -10.57
C LYS A 380 -2.44 21.09 -11.76
N THR A 381 -1.56 20.12 -11.97
CA THR A 381 -0.45 20.21 -12.93
C THR A 381 -0.73 19.53 -14.26
N ASN A 382 -1.72 18.66 -14.34
CA ASN A 382 -2.18 17.87 -15.49
C ASN A 382 -1.16 16.87 -16.04
N ARG A 383 -0.02 16.68 -15.37
CA ARG A 383 1.09 15.81 -15.81
C ARG A 383 1.78 15.18 -14.62
N CYS A 384 2.22 13.94 -14.78
CA CYS A 384 2.90 13.24 -13.71
C CYS A 384 4.10 12.43 -14.21
N VAL A 385 5.18 12.48 -13.44
CA VAL A 385 6.35 11.60 -13.55
C VAL A 385 6.58 10.97 -12.17
N THR A 386 6.77 9.65 -12.10
CA THR A 386 7.16 8.97 -10.87
C THR A 386 8.63 8.58 -10.94
N VAL A 387 9.32 8.58 -9.80
CA VAL A 387 10.77 8.30 -9.73
C VAL A 387 11.03 7.33 -8.59
N GLU A 388 11.68 6.22 -8.87
CA GLU A 388 12.06 5.21 -7.87
C GLU A 388 13.34 4.47 -8.25
N GLU A 389 14.03 3.88 -7.27
CA GLU A 389 15.26 3.14 -7.48
C GLU A 389 15.01 1.73 -8.01
N GLY A 390 13.86 1.14 -7.64
CA GLY A 390 13.49 -0.25 -7.94
C GLY A 390 13.36 -0.56 -9.43
N TRP A 391 13.09 -1.82 -9.72
CA TRP A 391 12.88 -2.29 -11.10
C TRP A 391 11.51 -1.86 -11.64
N PRO A 392 11.36 -1.79 -12.98
CA PRO A 392 10.14 -1.25 -13.58
C PRO A 392 8.90 -2.13 -13.36
N MET A 393 9.06 -3.47 -13.37
CA MET A 393 7.92 -4.38 -13.27
C MET A 393 7.36 -4.43 -11.84
N GLY A 394 6.05 -4.16 -11.70
CA GLY A 394 5.35 -4.22 -10.41
C GLY A 394 5.77 -3.13 -9.41
N SER A 395 6.36 -2.05 -9.90
CA SER A 395 6.88 -0.95 -9.09
C SER A 395 5.78 -0.09 -8.43
N ILE A 396 6.14 0.70 -7.44
CA ILE A 396 5.24 1.67 -6.79
C ILE A 396 4.72 2.69 -7.81
N GLY A 397 5.57 3.18 -8.72
CA GLY A 397 5.18 4.10 -9.79
C GLY A 397 4.16 3.50 -10.76
N ASN A 398 4.23 2.20 -11.05
CA ASN A 398 3.21 1.53 -11.86
C ASN A 398 1.87 1.46 -11.13
N HIS A 399 1.88 1.18 -9.82
CA HIS A 399 0.67 1.21 -8.99
C HIS A 399 0.07 2.63 -8.95
N LEU A 400 0.89 3.65 -8.76
CA LEU A 400 0.46 5.05 -8.80
C LEU A 400 -0.11 5.43 -10.17
N SER A 401 0.53 5.00 -11.26
CA SER A 401 0.05 5.27 -12.62
C SER A 401 -1.36 4.71 -12.84
N ALA A 402 -1.63 3.48 -12.37
CA ALA A 402 -2.96 2.88 -12.43
C ALA A 402 -3.98 3.66 -11.57
N THR A 403 -3.60 4.05 -10.35
CA THR A 403 -4.47 4.83 -9.45
C THR A 403 -4.76 6.24 -10.00
N ILE A 404 -3.76 6.90 -10.60
CA ILE A 404 -3.94 8.20 -11.24
C ILE A 404 -4.87 8.07 -12.45
N MET A 405 -4.72 7.01 -13.24
CA MET A 405 -5.61 6.71 -14.36
C MET A 405 -7.06 6.50 -13.89
N GLU A 406 -7.27 5.81 -12.79
CA GLU A 406 -8.60 5.58 -12.22
C GLU A 406 -9.24 6.86 -11.66
N ARG A 407 -8.45 7.70 -10.94
CA ARG A 407 -8.98 8.80 -10.12
C ARG A 407 -8.83 10.18 -10.73
N ALA A 408 -7.97 10.36 -11.73
CA ALA A 408 -7.62 11.65 -12.32
C ALA A 408 -7.44 11.62 -13.85
N PHE A 409 -8.00 10.62 -14.56
CA PHE A 409 -7.86 10.48 -16.01
C PHE A 409 -8.22 11.77 -16.78
N ASP A 410 -9.34 12.40 -16.43
CA ASP A 410 -9.84 13.60 -17.12
C ASP A 410 -8.95 14.84 -16.96
N TYR A 411 -7.94 14.75 -16.07
CA TYR A 411 -6.98 15.83 -15.83
C TYR A 411 -5.64 15.61 -16.53
N LEU A 412 -5.40 14.41 -17.11
CA LEU A 412 -4.10 14.08 -17.70
C LEU A 412 -3.96 14.60 -19.13
N ASP A 413 -2.96 15.46 -19.36
CA ASP A 413 -2.56 15.92 -20.69
C ASP A 413 -1.54 14.98 -21.36
N ALA A 414 -0.93 14.08 -20.59
CA ALA A 414 0.08 13.13 -21.06
C ALA A 414 0.03 11.83 -20.24
N PRO A 415 0.49 10.69 -20.77
CA PRO A 415 0.68 9.47 -19.98
C PRO A 415 1.62 9.71 -18.80
N VAL A 416 1.34 9.06 -17.66
CA VAL A 416 2.28 9.03 -16.53
C VAL A 416 3.54 8.27 -16.95
N ILE A 417 4.72 8.85 -16.75
CA ILE A 417 6.00 8.19 -17.01
C ILE A 417 6.64 7.78 -15.69
N ASN A 418 7.04 6.52 -15.59
CA ASN A 418 7.76 6.00 -14.45
C ASN A 418 9.26 5.91 -14.76
N CYS A 419 10.10 6.64 -14.02
CA CYS A 419 11.55 6.57 -14.06
C CYS A 419 12.04 5.60 -12.99
N THR A 420 12.66 4.49 -13.41
CA THR A 420 13.10 3.39 -12.54
C THR A 420 14.55 3.03 -12.79
N GLY A 421 15.13 2.19 -11.93
CA GLY A 421 16.30 1.40 -12.27
C GLY A 421 16.06 0.56 -13.53
N LYS A 422 17.12 0.10 -14.15
CA LYS A 422 17.03 -0.74 -15.36
C LYS A 422 16.66 -2.17 -14.96
N ASP A 423 15.94 -2.85 -15.83
CA ASP A 423 15.52 -4.25 -15.64
C ASP A 423 16.69 -5.23 -15.84
N VAL A 424 17.68 -5.09 -14.97
CA VAL A 424 18.90 -5.92 -14.96
C VAL A 424 19.34 -6.16 -13.51
N PRO A 425 20.01 -7.28 -13.22
CA PRO A 425 20.73 -7.44 -11.96
C PRO A 425 21.80 -6.35 -11.84
N MET A 426 21.99 -5.79 -10.63
CA MET A 426 22.96 -4.72 -10.42
C MET A 426 24.38 -5.16 -10.79
N PRO A 427 25.03 -4.48 -11.74
CA PRO A 427 26.42 -4.77 -12.10
C PRO A 427 27.39 -4.44 -10.97
N TYR A 428 28.49 -5.17 -10.89
CA TYR A 428 29.58 -4.89 -9.93
C TYR A 428 30.48 -3.72 -10.36
N ALA A 429 30.68 -3.55 -11.67
CA ALA A 429 31.56 -2.50 -12.19
C ALA A 429 30.91 -1.11 -12.03
N ALA A 430 31.64 -0.15 -11.44
CA ALA A 430 31.12 1.18 -11.09
C ALA A 430 30.49 1.96 -12.26
N ASN A 431 31.03 1.83 -13.47
CA ASN A 431 30.49 2.47 -14.67
C ASN A 431 29.16 1.84 -15.09
N LEU A 432 29.02 0.52 -14.99
CA LEU A 432 27.80 -0.20 -15.33
C LEU A 432 26.72 -0.01 -14.24
N GLU A 433 27.10 0.04 -12.95
CA GLU A 433 26.21 0.36 -11.85
C GLU A 433 25.49 1.70 -12.08
N LYS A 434 26.25 2.74 -12.49
CA LYS A 434 25.68 4.05 -12.83
C LYS A 434 24.67 4.00 -13.99
N HIS A 435 24.85 3.09 -14.93
CA HIS A 435 23.90 2.90 -16.03
C HIS A 435 22.69 2.07 -15.64
N ALA A 436 22.77 1.26 -14.60
CA ALA A 436 21.67 0.46 -14.09
C ALA A 436 20.72 1.25 -13.18
N LEU A 437 21.20 2.31 -12.56
CA LEU A 437 20.41 3.19 -11.69
C LEU A 437 19.61 4.24 -12.49
N VAL A 438 18.54 4.74 -11.89
CA VAL A 438 17.84 5.94 -12.37
C VAL A 438 18.75 7.16 -12.24
N THR A 439 18.62 8.12 -13.14
CA THR A 439 19.43 9.33 -13.17
C THR A 439 18.59 10.60 -13.23
N THR A 440 19.14 11.71 -12.74
CA THR A 440 18.54 13.06 -12.86
C THR A 440 18.22 13.42 -14.33
N ASP A 441 19.08 13.04 -15.25
CA ASP A 441 18.88 13.35 -16.69
C ASP A 441 17.71 12.57 -17.30
N GLU A 442 17.47 11.34 -16.85
CA GLU A 442 16.27 10.56 -17.25
C GLU A 442 14.99 11.20 -16.71
N VAL A 443 15.01 11.70 -15.46
CA VAL A 443 13.86 12.43 -14.90
C VAL A 443 13.59 13.70 -15.70
N ILE A 444 14.62 14.48 -16.07
CA ILE A 444 14.49 15.67 -16.91
C ILE A 444 13.90 15.30 -18.27
N ALA A 445 14.42 14.25 -18.92
CA ALA A 445 13.90 13.78 -20.21
C ALA A 445 12.42 13.35 -20.13
N ALA A 446 12.04 12.65 -19.05
CA ALA A 446 10.65 12.25 -18.81
C ALA A 446 9.74 13.47 -18.61
N VAL A 447 10.17 14.46 -17.82
CA VAL A 447 9.41 15.71 -17.62
C VAL A 447 9.26 16.47 -18.95
N LYS A 448 10.33 16.65 -19.70
CA LYS A 448 10.27 17.31 -21.02
C LYS A 448 9.32 16.58 -21.98
N LYS A 449 9.30 15.25 -21.93
CA LYS A 449 8.39 14.44 -22.76
C LYS A 449 6.93 14.66 -22.40
N VAL A 450 6.56 14.70 -21.11
CA VAL A 450 5.17 14.92 -20.69
C VAL A 450 4.73 16.38 -20.79
N THR A 451 5.67 17.33 -20.80
CA THR A 451 5.41 18.77 -21.00
C THR A 451 5.52 19.21 -22.46
N TYR A 452 5.89 18.30 -23.38
CA TYR A 452 6.07 18.57 -24.82
C TYR A 452 7.12 19.66 -25.10
N ARG A 453 8.21 19.71 -24.34
CA ARG A 453 9.27 20.72 -24.44
C ARG A 453 10.64 20.09 -24.68
#